data_019935bd55ee57cc6f826bcaf2f0b4a9
#
_entry.id   019935bd55ee57cc6f826bcaf2f0b4a9
#
_cell.length_a   1.000
_cell.length_b   1.000
_cell.length_c   1.000
_cell.angle_alpha   90.00
_cell.angle_beta   90.00
_cell.angle_gamma   90.00
#
_symmetry.space_group_name_H-M   'P 1'
#
loop_
_entity.id
_entity.type
_entity.pdbx_description
1 polymer ?
#
loop_
_entity_poly.entity_id
_entity_poly.type
_entity_poly.pdbx_seq_one_letter_code
_entity_poly.pdbx_strand_id
1 'polypeptide(L)'
;EIDEEYAFSLGFRLVKGDRLFYTMWEPHQLSALPAALVLALYTAIAGTTTGALLFVRAVVLVCKAAMSAVFYRDFKQIIGRHGALLSAVVLFVYTPKWFLGPDYISQQFHFTVAAFLCFYHYYTHGFRRPWLVVLGAVCACFSFLAFPQSALAAAVIFIGMVLLGRRGKGPTICKI
;
A
#
# COMPACT_ATOMS: atom_id res chain seq x y z
N GLU A 1 14.15 -12.89 9.74
CA GLU A 1 14.95 -12.54 8.54
C GLU A 1 14.57 -13.38 7.32
N ILE A 2 14.24 -14.67 7.49
CA ILE A 2 13.89 -15.59 6.40
C ILE A 2 12.76 -15.06 5.50
N ASP A 3 11.77 -14.40 6.06
CA ASP A 3 10.60 -13.92 5.32
C ASP A 3 10.90 -12.70 4.41
N GLU A 4 11.82 -11.81 4.79
CA GLU A 4 12.24 -10.70 3.95
C GLU A 4 13.05 -11.19 2.75
N GLU A 5 14.00 -12.07 3.01
CA GLU A 5 14.82 -12.70 1.96
C GLU A 5 13.96 -13.50 0.99
N TYR A 6 12.94 -14.16 1.52
CA TYR A 6 11.96 -14.90 0.71
C TYR A 6 11.20 -13.98 -0.24
N ALA A 7 10.54 -12.92 0.26
CA ALA A 7 9.78 -12.00 -0.58
C ALA A 7 10.66 -11.28 -1.61
N PHE A 8 11.90 -10.92 -1.22
CA PHE A 8 12.87 -10.33 -2.13
C PHE A 8 13.32 -11.33 -3.21
N SER A 9 13.58 -12.59 -2.82
CA SER A 9 13.99 -13.65 -3.75
C SER A 9 12.91 -13.96 -4.78
N LEU A 10 11.63 -13.95 -4.40
CA LEU A 10 10.52 -14.12 -5.34
C LEU A 10 10.49 -12.99 -6.37
N GLY A 11 10.65 -11.74 -5.94
CA GLY A 11 10.76 -10.60 -6.85
C GLY A 11 11.95 -10.72 -7.80
N PHE A 12 13.09 -11.16 -7.30
CA PHE A 12 14.29 -11.39 -8.10
C PHE A 12 14.11 -12.50 -9.13
N ARG A 13 13.47 -13.62 -8.76
CA ARG A 13 13.15 -14.72 -9.69
C ARG A 13 12.29 -14.25 -10.86
N LEU A 14 11.28 -13.40 -10.60
CA LEU A 14 10.47 -12.79 -11.67
C LEU A 14 11.31 -11.93 -12.61
N VAL A 15 12.21 -11.11 -12.09
CA VAL A 15 13.12 -10.29 -12.91
C VAL A 15 14.06 -11.15 -13.75
N LYS A 16 14.41 -12.34 -13.28
CA LYS A 16 15.23 -13.32 -14.01
C LYS A 16 14.45 -14.14 -15.03
N GLY A 17 13.12 -13.98 -15.13
CA GLY A 17 12.30 -14.63 -16.15
C GLY A 17 11.48 -15.82 -15.65
N ASP A 18 11.48 -16.10 -14.34
CA ASP A 18 10.56 -17.08 -13.78
C ASP A 18 9.11 -16.64 -13.99
N ARG A 19 8.23 -17.63 -14.15
CA ARG A 19 6.81 -17.38 -14.44
C ARG A 19 5.95 -17.81 -13.27
N LEU A 20 5.06 -16.89 -12.84
CA LEU A 20 4.05 -17.17 -11.82
C LEU A 20 3.19 -18.36 -12.25
N PHE A 21 2.88 -19.24 -11.31
CA PHE A 21 2.05 -20.46 -11.50
C PHE A 21 2.59 -21.47 -12.52
N TYR A 22 3.80 -21.27 -13.01
CA TYR A 22 4.44 -22.21 -13.94
C TYR A 22 5.81 -22.70 -13.45
N THR A 23 6.74 -21.79 -13.19
CA THR A 23 8.05 -22.12 -12.59
C THR A 23 8.14 -21.74 -11.11
N MET A 24 7.18 -20.94 -10.64
CA MET A 24 7.03 -20.54 -9.25
C MET A 24 5.70 -21.07 -8.71
N TRP A 25 5.76 -21.85 -7.63
CA TRP A 25 4.59 -22.44 -6.94
C TRP A 25 4.60 -22.08 -5.46
N GLU A 26 5.10 -20.91 -5.14
CA GLU A 26 5.28 -20.45 -3.78
C GLU A 26 3.98 -19.86 -3.22
N PRO A 27 3.69 -20.04 -1.93
CA PRO A 27 2.64 -19.30 -1.26
C PRO A 27 2.84 -17.80 -1.43
N HIS A 28 1.74 -17.07 -1.64
CA HIS A 28 1.77 -15.60 -1.79
C HIS A 28 2.67 -15.07 -2.94
N GLN A 29 2.93 -15.88 -3.97
CA GLN A 29 3.82 -15.50 -5.07
C GLN A 29 3.40 -14.21 -5.79
N LEU A 30 2.13 -13.82 -5.75
CA LEU A 30 1.65 -12.57 -6.34
C LEU A 30 2.15 -11.33 -5.58
N SER A 31 2.56 -11.46 -4.31
CA SER A 31 3.21 -10.40 -3.56
C SER A 31 4.60 -10.04 -4.12
N ALA A 32 5.18 -10.89 -4.95
CA ALA A 32 6.44 -10.61 -5.62
C ALA A 32 6.34 -9.49 -6.68
N LEU A 33 5.14 -9.19 -7.21
CA LEU A 33 4.96 -8.23 -8.30
C LEU A 33 5.48 -6.82 -7.97
N PRO A 34 5.11 -6.18 -6.83
CA PRO A 34 5.65 -4.88 -6.47
C PRO A 34 7.16 -4.90 -6.25
N ALA A 35 7.68 -5.95 -5.61
CA ALA A 35 9.12 -6.11 -5.40
C ALA A 35 9.86 -6.27 -6.73
N ALA A 36 9.34 -7.09 -7.65
CA ALA A 36 9.90 -7.28 -8.99
C ALA A 36 9.95 -5.98 -9.77
N LEU A 37 8.89 -5.15 -9.71
CA LEU A 37 8.86 -3.85 -10.38
C LEU A 37 9.98 -2.93 -9.89
N VAL A 38 10.14 -2.82 -8.56
CA VAL A 38 11.18 -1.98 -7.95
C VAL A 38 12.58 -2.51 -8.27
N LEU A 39 12.76 -3.84 -8.26
CA LEU A 39 14.01 -4.50 -8.61
C LEU A 39 14.37 -4.31 -10.10
N ALA A 40 13.38 -4.48 -11.00
CA ALA A 40 13.58 -4.25 -12.42
C ALA A 40 14.02 -2.81 -12.69
N LEU A 41 13.39 -1.84 -12.04
CA LEU A 41 13.77 -0.43 -12.13
C LEU A 41 15.20 -0.21 -11.62
N TYR A 42 15.53 -0.74 -10.45
CA TYR A 42 16.87 -0.61 -9.89
C TYR A 42 17.94 -1.22 -10.81
N THR A 43 17.72 -2.45 -11.28
CA THR A 43 18.70 -3.14 -12.15
C THR A 43 18.85 -2.47 -13.50
N ALA A 44 17.78 -1.88 -14.04
CA ALA A 44 17.84 -1.09 -15.28
C ALA A 44 18.69 0.20 -15.12
N ILE A 45 18.65 0.82 -13.95
CA ILE A 45 19.40 2.06 -13.68
C ILE A 45 20.84 1.76 -13.23
N ALA A 46 21.01 0.83 -12.29
CA ALA A 46 22.30 0.55 -11.66
C ALA A 46 23.17 -0.45 -12.45
N GLY A 47 22.60 -1.22 -13.36
CA GLY A 47 23.29 -2.28 -14.10
C GLY A 47 23.77 -3.46 -13.24
N THR A 48 23.42 -3.46 -11.95
CA THR A 48 23.86 -4.46 -10.96
C THR A 48 22.73 -4.76 -9.96
N THR A 49 22.84 -5.88 -9.27
CA THR A 49 21.96 -6.24 -8.15
C THR A 49 22.54 -5.87 -6.78
N THR A 50 23.80 -5.44 -6.74
CA THR A 50 24.46 -5.03 -5.50
C THR A 50 23.77 -3.79 -4.92
N GLY A 51 23.31 -3.87 -3.67
CA GLY A 51 22.56 -2.79 -3.01
C GLY A 51 21.04 -2.77 -3.30
N ALA A 52 20.54 -3.65 -4.14
CA ALA A 52 19.12 -3.69 -4.50
C ALA A 52 18.18 -3.84 -3.28
N LEU A 53 18.56 -4.62 -2.28
CA LEU A 53 17.78 -4.77 -1.05
C LEU A 53 17.66 -3.44 -0.29
N LEU A 54 18.75 -2.70 -0.17
CA LEU A 54 18.74 -1.38 0.47
C LEU A 54 17.88 -0.38 -0.31
N PHE A 55 17.94 -0.44 -1.63
CA PHE A 55 17.08 0.40 -2.48
C PHE A 55 15.60 0.08 -2.28
N VAL A 56 15.22 -1.20 -2.26
CA VAL A 56 13.82 -1.62 -2.00
C VAL A 56 13.36 -1.15 -0.62
N ARG A 57 14.19 -1.30 0.41
CA ARG A 57 13.89 -0.78 1.75
C ARG A 57 13.72 0.73 1.76
N ALA A 58 14.56 1.47 1.05
CA ALA A 58 14.43 2.93 0.93
C ALA A 58 13.11 3.33 0.24
N VAL A 59 12.72 2.63 -0.83
CA VAL A 59 11.42 2.87 -1.49
C VAL A 59 10.26 2.61 -0.54
N VAL A 60 10.26 1.49 0.19
CA VAL A 60 9.23 1.18 1.19
C VAL A 60 9.17 2.27 2.26
N LEU A 61 10.32 2.73 2.77
CA LEU A 61 10.38 3.79 3.78
C LEU A 61 9.80 5.11 3.27
N VAL A 62 10.14 5.51 2.05
CA VAL A 62 9.59 6.72 1.41
C VAL A 62 8.07 6.60 1.23
N CYS A 63 7.58 5.46 0.78
CA CYS A 63 6.14 5.21 0.66
C CYS A 63 5.42 5.30 2.02
N LYS A 64 6.00 4.72 3.08
CA LYS A 64 5.48 4.83 4.45
C LYS A 64 5.44 6.28 4.94
N ALA A 65 6.51 7.04 4.72
CA ALA A 65 6.57 8.46 5.10
C ALA A 65 5.51 9.28 4.36
N ALA A 66 5.38 9.10 3.05
CA ALA A 66 4.37 9.78 2.25
C ALA A 66 2.94 9.45 2.72
N MET A 67 2.66 8.18 2.95
CA MET A 67 1.35 7.71 3.43
C MET A 67 1.02 8.29 4.82
N SER A 68 1.98 8.30 5.75
CA SER A 68 1.83 8.88 7.08
C SER A 68 1.62 10.39 7.04
N ALA A 69 2.32 11.08 6.14
CA ALA A 69 2.13 12.52 5.93
C ALA A 69 0.74 12.84 5.37
N VAL A 70 0.25 12.05 4.42
CA VAL A 70 -1.12 12.16 3.90
C VAL A 70 -2.14 11.90 5.01
N PHE A 71 -1.96 10.84 5.79
CA PHE A 71 -2.82 10.52 6.92
C PHE A 71 -2.86 11.69 7.92
N TYR A 72 -1.72 12.21 8.35
CA TYR A 72 -1.66 13.37 9.25
C TYR A 72 -2.43 14.57 8.71
N ARG A 73 -2.19 14.93 7.43
CA ARG A 73 -2.85 16.07 6.80
C ARG A 73 -4.37 15.94 6.83
N ASP A 74 -4.87 14.74 6.53
CA ASP A 74 -6.30 14.50 6.36
C ASP A 74 -7.05 14.40 7.69
N PHE A 75 -6.40 13.81 8.69
CA PHE A 75 -7.05 13.51 9.97
C PHE A 75 -6.82 14.56 11.06
N LYS A 76 -5.88 15.51 10.88
CA LYS A 76 -5.59 16.55 11.90
C LYS A 76 -6.80 17.41 12.28
N GLN A 77 -7.77 17.58 11.36
CA GLN A 77 -8.99 18.35 11.59
C GLN A 77 -10.09 17.50 12.26
N ILE A 78 -10.00 16.18 12.20
CA ILE A 78 -11.00 15.25 12.73
C ILE A 78 -10.66 14.86 14.18
N ILE A 79 -9.41 14.41 14.39
CA ILE A 79 -8.94 13.89 15.68
C ILE A 79 -7.99 14.84 16.41
N GLY A 80 -7.86 16.08 15.90
CA GLY A 80 -6.95 17.08 16.43
C GLY A 80 -5.49 16.84 16.01
N ARG A 81 -4.68 17.92 16.15
CA ARG A 81 -3.28 17.91 15.68
C ARG A 81 -2.42 16.84 16.37
N HIS A 82 -2.56 16.72 17.70
CA HIS A 82 -1.76 15.78 18.46
C HIS A 82 -2.18 14.32 18.23
N GLY A 83 -3.50 14.05 18.17
CA GLY A 83 -4.00 12.72 17.85
C GLY A 83 -3.59 12.26 16.46
N ALA A 84 -3.72 13.13 15.45
CA ALA A 84 -3.30 12.83 14.09
C ALA A 84 -1.78 12.60 13.96
N LEU A 85 -0.97 13.40 14.69
CA LEU A 85 0.48 13.22 14.70
C LEU A 85 0.86 11.88 15.31
N LEU A 86 0.30 11.55 16.48
CA LEU A 86 0.56 10.27 17.13
C LEU A 86 0.17 9.10 16.22
N SER A 87 -1.03 9.13 15.62
CA SER A 87 -1.48 8.09 14.71
C SER A 87 -0.61 7.97 13.45
N ALA A 88 -0.16 9.10 12.90
CA ALA A 88 0.74 9.11 11.74
C ALA A 88 2.13 8.52 12.09
N VAL A 89 2.65 8.84 13.29
CA VAL A 89 3.91 8.26 13.78
C VAL A 89 3.74 6.74 13.99
N VAL A 90 2.64 6.31 14.61
CA VAL A 90 2.34 4.87 14.76
C VAL A 90 2.27 4.20 13.40
N LEU A 91 1.58 4.79 12.42
CA LEU A 91 1.49 4.25 11.06
C LEU A 91 2.87 4.16 10.38
N PHE A 92 3.73 5.17 10.58
CA PHE A 92 5.08 5.18 10.03
C PHE A 92 5.98 4.12 10.68
N VAL A 93 5.94 4.02 12.01
CA VAL A 93 6.80 3.09 12.77
C VAL A 93 6.29 1.65 12.67
N TYR A 94 4.96 1.46 12.56
CA TYR A 94 4.39 0.12 12.49
C TYR A 94 4.96 -0.68 11.32
N THR A 95 5.62 -1.76 11.65
CA THR A 95 6.25 -2.66 10.69
C THR A 95 5.82 -4.09 11.02
N PRO A 96 4.86 -4.65 10.25
CA PRO A 96 4.51 -6.05 10.40
C PRO A 96 5.76 -6.92 10.33
N LYS A 97 5.86 -7.95 11.16
CA LYS A 97 7.00 -8.87 11.20
C LYS A 97 8.38 -8.25 11.49
N TRP A 98 8.43 -7.02 12.02
CA TRP A 98 9.66 -6.38 12.54
C TRP A 98 10.75 -6.05 11.52
N PHE A 99 10.52 -6.14 10.22
CA PHE A 99 11.48 -5.72 9.20
C PHE A 99 10.87 -4.86 8.09
N LEU A 100 11.71 -4.01 7.50
CA LEU A 100 11.33 -3.04 6.48
C LEU A 100 11.49 -3.65 5.08
N GLY A 101 10.76 -4.70 4.79
CA GLY A 101 10.84 -5.39 3.50
C GLY A 101 9.50 -5.47 2.78
N PRO A 102 9.51 -5.88 1.52
CA PRO A 102 8.31 -6.04 0.70
C PRO A 102 7.60 -7.38 0.98
N ASP A 103 7.51 -7.78 2.23
CA ASP A 103 6.78 -8.99 2.65
C ASP A 103 5.27 -8.85 2.40
N TYR A 104 4.60 -9.97 2.18
CA TYR A 104 3.19 -10.01 1.81
C TYR A 104 2.25 -9.39 2.86
N ILE A 105 2.54 -9.52 4.16
CA ILE A 105 1.73 -8.91 5.23
C ILE A 105 1.95 -7.39 5.25
N SER A 106 3.19 -6.93 5.10
CA SER A 106 3.52 -5.51 5.00
C SER A 106 2.86 -4.87 3.78
N GLN A 107 2.90 -5.55 2.63
CA GLN A 107 2.25 -5.09 1.42
C GLN A 107 0.72 -5.02 1.59
N GLN A 108 0.10 -6.07 2.11
CA GLN A 108 -1.33 -6.08 2.43
C GLN A 108 -1.72 -4.87 3.27
N PHE A 109 -1.01 -4.63 4.37
CA PHE A 109 -1.31 -3.53 5.28
C PHE A 109 -1.19 -2.18 4.57
N HIS A 110 -0.04 -1.90 3.95
CA HIS A 110 0.20 -0.60 3.32
C HIS A 110 -0.73 -0.33 2.14
N PHE A 111 -0.99 -1.32 1.29
CA PHE A 111 -1.92 -1.16 0.18
C PHE A 111 -3.38 -1.01 0.67
N THR A 112 -3.77 -1.67 1.76
CA THR A 112 -5.11 -1.44 2.36
C THR A 112 -5.23 -0.02 2.89
N VAL A 113 -4.23 0.50 3.61
CA VAL A 113 -4.24 1.88 4.10
C VAL A 113 -4.23 2.89 2.94
N ALA A 114 -3.42 2.64 1.90
CA ALA A 114 -3.40 3.49 0.71
C ALA A 114 -4.76 3.51 -0.01
N ALA A 115 -5.40 2.35 -0.16
CA ALA A 115 -6.74 2.25 -0.72
C ALA A 115 -7.76 3.05 0.11
N PHE A 116 -7.72 2.90 1.43
CA PHE A 116 -8.58 3.64 2.34
C PHE A 116 -8.38 5.17 2.20
N LEU A 117 -7.14 5.64 2.17
CA LEU A 117 -6.83 7.08 2.00
C LEU A 117 -7.32 7.60 0.65
N CYS A 118 -7.15 6.86 -0.43
CA CYS A 118 -7.66 7.24 -1.74
C CYS A 118 -9.19 7.39 -1.74
N PHE A 119 -9.90 6.43 -1.16
CA PHE A 119 -11.34 6.46 -1.07
C PHE A 119 -11.84 7.54 -0.12
N TYR A 120 -11.15 7.76 1.00
CA TYR A 120 -11.44 8.87 1.90
C TYR A 120 -11.29 10.22 1.20
N HIS A 121 -10.21 10.42 0.45
CA HIS A 121 -10.01 11.62 -0.37
C HIS A 121 -11.10 11.80 -1.42
N TYR A 122 -11.49 10.74 -2.11
CA TYR A 122 -12.57 10.79 -3.08
C TYR A 122 -13.89 11.27 -2.44
N TYR A 123 -14.19 10.72 -1.25
CA TYR A 123 -15.37 11.12 -0.47
C TYR A 123 -15.30 12.59 -0.04
N THR A 124 -14.18 13.02 0.55
CA THR A 124 -14.02 14.40 1.07
C THR A 124 -13.98 15.46 -0.02
N HIS A 125 -13.61 15.09 -1.24
CA HIS A 125 -13.67 15.97 -2.42
C HIS A 125 -15.04 15.94 -3.14
N GLY A 126 -16.08 15.43 -2.50
CA GLY A 126 -17.44 15.40 -3.03
C GLY A 126 -17.57 14.57 -4.29
N PHE A 127 -16.85 13.47 -4.39
CA PHE A 127 -16.87 12.52 -5.51
C PHE A 127 -16.41 13.10 -6.87
N ARG A 128 -15.66 14.21 -6.87
CA ARG A 128 -15.25 14.90 -8.10
C ARG A 128 -13.96 14.41 -8.74
N ARG A 129 -13.21 13.53 -8.08
CA ARG A 129 -11.89 13.06 -8.54
C ARG A 129 -11.89 11.55 -8.83
N PRO A 130 -12.44 11.09 -9.95
CA PRO A 130 -12.62 9.67 -10.23
C PRO A 130 -11.30 8.88 -10.29
N TRP A 131 -10.18 9.53 -10.61
CA TRP A 131 -8.86 8.88 -10.60
C TRP A 131 -8.47 8.33 -9.21
N LEU A 132 -8.98 8.92 -8.13
CA LEU A 132 -8.76 8.41 -6.76
C LEU A 132 -9.45 7.06 -6.55
N VAL A 133 -10.61 6.83 -7.20
CA VAL A 133 -11.28 5.53 -7.15
C VAL A 133 -10.44 4.48 -7.87
N VAL A 134 -9.91 4.83 -9.03
CA VAL A 134 -9.05 3.92 -9.81
C VAL A 134 -7.78 3.58 -9.02
N LEU A 135 -7.12 4.59 -8.46
CA LEU A 135 -5.92 4.37 -7.65
C LEU A 135 -6.23 3.53 -6.39
N GLY A 136 -7.33 3.85 -5.70
CA GLY A 136 -7.79 3.07 -4.54
C GLY A 136 -8.12 1.63 -4.89
N ALA A 137 -8.76 1.39 -6.04
CA ALA A 137 -9.05 0.06 -6.54
C ALA A 137 -7.76 -0.72 -6.88
N VAL A 138 -6.79 -0.08 -7.53
CA VAL A 138 -5.47 -0.67 -7.81
C VAL A 138 -4.77 -1.06 -6.51
N CYS A 139 -4.75 -0.17 -5.51
CA CYS A 139 -4.18 -0.50 -4.20
C CYS A 139 -4.93 -1.67 -3.52
N ALA A 140 -6.26 -1.69 -3.58
CA ALA A 140 -7.05 -2.79 -3.04
C ALA A 140 -6.75 -4.12 -3.76
N CYS A 141 -6.57 -4.10 -5.08
CA CYS A 141 -6.15 -5.27 -5.83
C CYS A 141 -4.76 -5.77 -5.40
N PHE A 142 -3.77 -4.88 -5.25
CA PHE A 142 -2.45 -5.29 -4.75
C PHE A 142 -2.49 -5.83 -3.32
N SER A 143 -3.33 -5.25 -2.46
CA SER A 143 -3.55 -5.79 -1.12
C SER A 143 -4.11 -7.23 -1.18
N PHE A 144 -5.11 -7.47 -2.03
CA PHE A 144 -5.71 -8.78 -2.24
C PHE A 144 -4.72 -9.79 -2.83
N LEU A 145 -3.93 -9.38 -3.83
CA LEU A 145 -2.91 -10.23 -4.46
C LEU A 145 -1.80 -10.60 -3.47
N ALA A 146 -1.43 -9.68 -2.57
CA ALA A 146 -0.46 -9.96 -1.53
C ALA A 146 -1.00 -10.97 -0.50
N PHE A 147 -2.25 -10.78 -0.07
CA PHE A 147 -2.88 -11.64 0.93
C PHE A 147 -4.41 -11.68 0.76
N PRO A 148 -4.99 -12.77 0.24
CA PRO A 148 -6.40 -12.84 -0.12
C PRO A 148 -7.40 -12.51 1.00
N GLN A 149 -7.01 -12.70 2.26
CA GLN A 149 -7.85 -12.34 3.40
C GLN A 149 -8.15 -10.85 3.49
N SER A 150 -7.38 -9.98 2.82
CA SER A 150 -7.67 -8.54 2.72
C SER A 150 -8.94 -8.23 1.94
N ALA A 151 -9.50 -9.20 1.21
CA ALA A 151 -10.77 -9.02 0.50
C ALA A 151 -11.91 -8.55 1.43
N LEU A 152 -11.92 -9.00 2.69
CA LEU A 152 -12.91 -8.56 3.66
C LEU A 152 -12.77 -7.07 3.98
N ALA A 153 -11.55 -6.60 4.22
CA ALA A 153 -11.29 -5.18 4.49
C ALA A 153 -11.64 -4.31 3.26
N ALA A 154 -11.26 -4.75 2.07
CA ALA A 154 -11.60 -4.07 0.82
C ALA A 154 -13.12 -4.00 0.61
N ALA A 155 -13.84 -5.10 0.88
CA ALA A 155 -15.31 -5.16 0.79
C ALA A 155 -15.97 -4.18 1.78
N VAL A 156 -15.50 -4.12 3.03
CA VAL A 156 -16.04 -3.18 4.04
C VAL A 156 -15.82 -1.73 3.60
N ILE A 157 -14.63 -1.38 3.11
CA ILE A 157 -14.32 -0.04 2.60
C ILE A 157 -15.23 0.29 1.41
N PHE A 158 -15.38 -0.63 0.46
CA PHE A 158 -16.20 -0.42 -0.74
C PHE A 158 -17.69 -0.25 -0.39
N ILE A 159 -18.23 -1.12 0.47
CA ILE A 159 -19.63 -1.02 0.93
C ILE A 159 -19.84 0.30 1.65
N GLY A 160 -18.93 0.69 2.55
CA GLY A 160 -18.98 1.99 3.23
C GLY A 160 -19.05 3.15 2.23
N MET A 161 -18.23 3.14 1.19
CA MET A 161 -18.24 4.16 0.14
C MET A 161 -19.55 4.21 -0.64
N VAL A 162 -20.10 3.06 -1.03
CA VAL A 162 -21.38 2.98 -1.74
C VAL A 162 -22.53 3.53 -0.87
N LEU A 163 -22.56 3.17 0.41
CA LEU A 163 -23.57 3.66 1.34
C LEU A 163 -23.47 5.17 1.57
N LEU A 164 -22.26 5.70 1.71
CA LEU A 164 -22.03 7.14 1.88
C LEU A 164 -22.35 7.90 0.59
N GLY A 165 -21.99 7.34 -0.57
CA GLY A 165 -22.32 7.93 -1.87
C GLY A 165 -23.81 8.02 -2.13
N ARG A 166 -24.60 7.01 -1.74
CA ARG A 166 -26.06 7.02 -1.89
C ARG A 166 -26.75 8.08 -1.02
N ARG A 167 -26.16 8.50 0.10
CA ARG A 167 -26.74 9.55 0.96
C ARG A 167 -26.60 10.95 0.39
N GLY A 168 -25.95 11.15 -0.76
CA GLY A 168 -25.90 12.41 -1.51
C GLY A 168 -25.26 13.60 -0.80
N LYS A 169 -24.77 13.40 0.41
CA LYS A 169 -24.14 14.44 1.23
C LYS A 169 -22.65 14.08 1.38
N GLY A 170 -21.87 14.48 0.40
CA GLY A 170 -20.45 14.66 0.70
C GLY A 170 -20.35 15.58 1.92
N PRO A 171 -19.43 15.32 2.87
CA PRO A 171 -19.26 16.20 4.00
C PRO A 171 -18.96 17.58 3.45
N THR A 172 -19.81 18.54 3.77
CA THR A 172 -19.44 19.94 3.71
C THR A 172 -18.42 20.09 4.83
N ILE A 173 -17.15 19.77 4.51
CA ILE A 173 -16.07 20.14 5.41
C ILE A 173 -16.13 21.66 5.41
N CYS A 174 -16.67 22.23 6.47
CA CYS A 174 -16.62 23.65 6.73
C CYS A 174 -15.20 24.11 6.45
N LYS A 175 -15.05 24.98 5.47
CA LYS A 175 -13.86 25.77 5.28
C LYS A 175 -13.78 26.69 6.50
N ILE A 176 -13.04 26.27 7.51
CA ILE A 176 -12.53 27.15 8.56
C ILE A 176 -11.09 27.47 8.23
#